data_68e8a5239230d03b3b08d4a4249a46b2
#
_entry.id   68e8a5239230d03b3b08d4a4249a46b2
#
_cell.length_a   1.000
_cell.length_b   1.000
_cell.length_c   1.000
_cell.angle_alpha   90.00
_cell.angle_beta   90.00
_cell.angle_gamma   90.00
#
_symmetry.space_group_name_H-M   'P 1'
#
loop_
_entity.id
_entity.type
_entity.pdbx_description
1 polymer ?
#
loop_
_entity_poly.entity_id
_entity_poly.type
_entity_poly.pdbx_seq_one_letter_code
_entity_poly.pdbx_strand_id
1 'polypeptide(L)'
;MKKLLSTITFLFFTASLVFGQVVQKPMEDVNHVIDLTLDSLSKAQTARPVPGSSRKGNNPVLFLVGKSTMRTGTLGNGSYGLWGWGFFEHMFFDENKITVENQALGGTSSRTYYTHLWADVRKALKPGDWVIVELGHNDNGPYDSGRARASIPGIGKDSLKVTIKETGVKETVYTYGEYMRRFVEESKAAGAHIILFSLTPRDAWKDGKIVRVNKTFGLWAK
;
A
#
# COMPACT_ATOMS: atom_id res chain seq x y z
N MET A 1 -55.72 46.84 -28.11
CA MET A 1 -54.23 46.75 -27.79
C MET A 1 -54.03 45.62 -26.82
N LYS A 2 -53.61 44.44 -27.31
CA LYS A 2 -53.34 43.25 -26.47
C LYS A 2 -51.89 43.26 -26.10
N LYS A 3 -51.53 43.30 -24.81
CA LYS A 3 -50.17 43.16 -24.31
C LYS A 3 -49.83 41.68 -24.28
N LEU A 4 -48.76 41.30 -25.02
CA LEU A 4 -48.15 39.96 -24.99
C LEU A 4 -47.21 39.93 -23.82
N LEU A 5 -47.51 39.14 -22.79
CA LEU A 5 -46.57 38.83 -21.71
C LEU A 5 -45.73 37.63 -22.14
N SER A 6 -44.43 37.87 -22.39
CA SER A 6 -43.47 36.81 -22.67
C SER A 6 -42.97 36.24 -21.34
N THR A 7 -43.35 35.01 -21.02
CA THR A 7 -42.85 34.28 -19.86
C THR A 7 -41.54 33.57 -20.27
N ILE A 8 -40.40 34.09 -19.79
CA ILE A 8 -39.12 33.44 -19.94
C ILE A 8 -38.99 32.39 -18.85
N THR A 9 -39.11 31.13 -19.23
CA THR A 9 -38.84 29.98 -18.33
C THR A 9 -37.34 29.74 -18.27
N PHE A 10 -36.73 30.07 -17.16
CA PHE A 10 -35.34 29.70 -16.87
C PHE A 10 -35.30 28.23 -16.47
N LEU A 11 -34.80 27.38 -17.34
CA LEU A 11 -34.44 26.00 -16.99
C LEU A 11 -33.14 26.02 -16.20
N PHE A 12 -33.23 25.82 -14.89
CA PHE A 12 -32.04 25.50 -14.08
C PHE A 12 -31.64 24.06 -14.33
N PHE A 13 -30.57 23.86 -15.11
CA PHE A 13 -29.89 22.58 -15.16
C PHE A 13 -29.06 22.44 -13.89
N THR A 14 -29.59 21.75 -12.89
CA THR A 14 -28.81 21.28 -11.75
C THR A 14 -28.00 20.08 -12.24
N ALA A 15 -26.73 20.29 -12.60
CA ALA A 15 -25.79 19.22 -12.78
C ALA A 15 -25.53 18.58 -11.40
N SER A 16 -26.24 17.52 -11.10
CA SER A 16 -25.92 16.66 -9.97
C SER A 16 -24.57 16.00 -10.25
N LEU A 17 -23.51 16.53 -9.66
CA LEU A 17 -22.24 15.82 -9.56
C LEU A 17 -22.50 14.58 -8.72
N VAL A 18 -22.73 13.46 -9.38
CA VAL A 18 -22.71 12.15 -8.76
C VAL A 18 -21.25 11.88 -8.43
N PHE A 19 -20.82 12.32 -7.24
CA PHE A 19 -19.65 11.75 -6.63
C PHE A 19 -19.99 10.28 -6.39
N GLY A 20 -19.40 9.40 -7.19
CA GLY A 20 -19.51 7.98 -6.96
C GLY A 20 -19.03 7.70 -5.55
N GLN A 21 -19.96 7.53 -4.61
CA GLN A 21 -19.64 7.02 -3.29
C GLN A 21 -19.07 5.63 -3.54
N VAL A 22 -17.76 5.49 -3.36
CA VAL A 22 -17.14 4.18 -3.23
C VAL A 22 -17.82 3.53 -2.03
N VAL A 23 -18.73 2.60 -2.30
CA VAL A 23 -19.41 1.84 -1.24
C VAL A 23 -18.34 1.00 -0.56
N GLN A 24 -17.82 1.53 0.52
CA GLN A 24 -16.82 0.83 1.34
C GLN A 24 -17.57 -0.24 2.13
N LYS A 25 -17.30 -1.50 1.82
CA LYS A 25 -17.79 -2.59 2.66
C LYS A 25 -17.16 -2.47 4.06
N PRO A 26 -17.94 -2.70 5.13
CA PRO A 26 -17.40 -2.78 6.48
C PRO A 26 -16.29 -3.83 6.49
N MET A 27 -15.20 -3.54 7.18
CA MET A 27 -14.11 -4.49 7.35
C MET A 27 -14.61 -5.68 8.16
N GLU A 28 -14.58 -6.86 7.57
CA GLU A 28 -14.70 -8.09 8.33
C GLU A 28 -13.51 -8.19 9.29
N ASP A 29 -13.73 -8.76 10.46
CA ASP A 29 -12.87 -8.83 11.63
C ASP A 29 -11.37 -8.85 11.30
N VAL A 30 -10.61 -7.90 11.86
CA VAL A 30 -9.13 -7.82 11.74
C VAL A 30 -8.39 -9.08 12.19
N ASN A 31 -9.05 -9.95 12.95
CA ASN A 31 -8.53 -11.23 13.41
C ASN A 31 -8.74 -12.35 12.38
N HIS A 32 -9.56 -12.15 11.37
CA HIS A 32 -9.64 -13.11 10.28
C HIS A 32 -8.28 -13.16 9.58
N VAL A 33 -7.79 -14.36 9.41
CA VAL A 33 -6.65 -14.68 8.56
C VAL A 33 -6.89 -13.94 7.24
N ILE A 34 -6.00 -13.01 6.89
CA ILE A 34 -6.05 -12.42 5.56
C ILE A 34 -5.81 -13.60 4.64
N ASP A 35 -6.90 -14.09 4.06
CA ASP A 35 -6.81 -15.07 3.01
C ASP A 35 -6.06 -14.39 1.87
N LEU A 36 -4.80 -14.78 1.70
CA LEU A 36 -3.91 -14.29 0.64
C LEU A 36 -4.22 -14.99 -0.69
N THR A 37 -5.33 -15.72 -0.79
CA THR A 37 -5.82 -16.15 -2.08
C THR A 37 -6.10 -14.97 -2.98
N LEU A 38 -5.93 -15.14 -4.27
CA LEU A 38 -6.17 -14.10 -5.28
C LEU A 38 -7.52 -13.40 -5.11
N ASP A 39 -8.50 -14.09 -4.53
CA ASP A 39 -9.87 -13.57 -4.35
C ASP A 39 -9.97 -12.55 -3.22
N SER A 40 -9.32 -12.76 -2.08
CA SER A 40 -9.33 -11.79 -0.99
C SER A 40 -8.37 -10.63 -1.24
N LEU A 41 -7.27 -10.86 -1.96
CA LEU A 41 -6.43 -9.79 -2.48
C LEU A 41 -7.20 -8.95 -3.51
N SER A 42 -7.99 -9.57 -4.38
CA SER A 42 -8.86 -8.88 -5.34
C SER A 42 -9.88 -7.99 -4.63
N LYS A 43 -10.55 -8.48 -3.58
CA LYS A 43 -11.50 -7.69 -2.78
C LYS A 43 -10.82 -6.55 -2.00
N ALA A 44 -9.62 -6.77 -1.48
CA ALA A 44 -8.83 -5.74 -0.83
C ALA A 44 -8.23 -4.72 -1.81
N GLN A 45 -7.96 -5.14 -3.04
CA GLN A 45 -7.46 -4.27 -4.11
C GLN A 45 -8.50 -3.24 -4.56
N THR A 46 -9.79 -3.51 -4.43
CA THR A 46 -10.84 -2.53 -4.80
C THR A 46 -10.77 -1.22 -4.03
N ALA A 47 -10.09 -1.20 -2.87
CA ALA A 47 -9.90 0.01 -2.06
C ALA A 47 -8.55 0.72 -2.35
N ARG A 48 -7.71 0.17 -3.24
CA ARG A 48 -6.48 0.80 -3.71
C ARG A 48 -6.67 1.27 -5.15
N PRO A 49 -6.08 2.40 -5.56
CA PRO A 49 -6.08 2.77 -6.97
C PRO A 49 -5.32 1.71 -7.78
N VAL A 50 -5.71 1.52 -9.03
CA VAL A 50 -4.88 0.76 -9.97
C VAL A 50 -3.53 1.46 -10.06
N PRO A 51 -2.38 0.75 -9.90
CA PRO A 51 -1.08 1.39 -9.91
C PRO A 51 -0.87 2.28 -11.13
N GLY A 52 -0.50 3.54 -10.88
CA GLY A 52 -0.27 4.55 -11.90
C GLY A 52 -1.51 5.25 -12.44
N SER A 53 -2.71 4.87 -12.00
CA SER A 53 -3.97 5.47 -12.48
C SER A 53 -4.19 6.92 -11.99
N SER A 54 -3.53 7.30 -10.92
CA SER A 54 -3.60 8.67 -10.37
C SER A 54 -2.70 9.66 -11.11
N ARG A 55 -1.88 9.21 -12.06
CA ARG A 55 -0.92 10.04 -12.78
C ARG A 55 -1.61 11.17 -13.54
N LYS A 56 -1.17 12.39 -13.34
CA LYS A 56 -1.64 13.58 -14.05
C LYS A 56 -0.71 13.88 -15.23
N GLY A 57 -1.15 13.59 -16.44
CA GLY A 57 -0.33 13.79 -17.64
C GLY A 57 1.00 13.03 -17.59
N ASN A 58 2.11 13.75 -17.71
CA ASN A 58 3.46 13.19 -17.63
C ASN A 58 4.14 13.39 -16.27
N ASN A 59 3.41 13.89 -15.27
CA ASN A 59 3.98 14.13 -13.96
C ASN A 59 4.41 12.81 -13.31
N PRO A 60 5.49 12.84 -12.51
CA PRO A 60 5.89 11.67 -11.74
C PRO A 60 4.83 11.29 -10.70
N VAL A 61 4.84 10.03 -10.33
CA VAL A 61 4.04 9.48 -9.23
C VAL A 61 4.96 9.06 -8.11
N LEU A 62 4.59 9.41 -6.88
CA LEU A 62 5.17 8.88 -5.66
C LEU A 62 4.32 7.69 -5.19
N PHE A 63 4.80 6.48 -5.42
CA PHE A 63 4.16 5.25 -4.97
C PHE A 63 4.53 4.95 -3.51
N LEU A 64 3.53 4.82 -2.64
CA LEU A 64 3.72 4.41 -1.25
C LEU A 64 3.47 2.91 -1.12
N VAL A 65 4.53 2.15 -0.92
CA VAL A 65 4.55 0.70 -0.79
C VAL A 65 4.71 0.33 0.67
N GLY A 66 3.68 -0.25 1.28
CA GLY A 66 3.71 -0.49 2.71
C GLY A 66 2.53 -1.32 3.24
N LYS A 67 2.34 -1.22 4.53
CA LYS A 67 1.38 -2.00 5.31
C LYS A 67 0.37 -1.12 6.06
N SER A 68 -0.25 -1.63 7.12
CA SER A 68 -1.30 -0.95 7.89
C SER A 68 -0.87 0.39 8.50
N THR A 69 0.40 0.60 8.84
CA THR A 69 0.91 1.87 9.37
C THR A 69 0.95 2.98 8.31
N MET A 70 0.98 2.61 7.05
CA MET A 70 0.93 3.51 5.89
C MET A 70 -0.49 3.60 5.33
N ARG A 71 -1.26 2.50 5.41
CA ARG A 71 -2.64 2.41 4.93
C ARG A 71 -3.62 2.91 5.98
N THR A 72 -4.60 3.69 5.57
CA THR A 72 -5.69 4.17 6.44
C THR A 72 -6.75 3.08 6.60
N GLY A 73 -6.60 2.26 7.64
CA GLY A 73 -7.34 1.00 7.76
C GLY A 73 -6.94 -0.01 6.70
N THR A 74 -7.44 -1.24 6.78
CA THR A 74 -7.12 -2.28 5.78
C THR A 74 -7.61 -1.90 4.38
N LEU A 75 -8.79 -1.29 4.31
CA LEU A 75 -9.41 -0.88 3.05
C LEU A 75 -9.16 0.59 2.69
N GLY A 76 -8.35 1.32 3.47
CA GLY A 76 -8.07 2.74 3.23
C GLY A 76 -9.21 3.68 3.64
N ASN A 77 -10.10 3.26 4.52
CA ASN A 77 -11.32 3.97 4.92
C ASN A 77 -11.34 4.42 6.38
N GLY A 78 -10.21 4.39 7.08
CA GLY A 78 -10.12 4.75 8.49
C GLY A 78 -10.79 3.78 9.45
N SER A 79 -11.13 2.55 9.00
CA SER A 79 -11.76 1.52 9.82
C SER A 79 -10.98 1.30 11.12
N TYR A 80 -11.71 1.16 12.23
CA TYR A 80 -11.15 0.98 13.57
C TYR A 80 -10.23 2.12 14.05
N GLY A 81 -10.37 3.32 13.52
CA GLY A 81 -9.53 4.46 13.87
C GLY A 81 -8.08 4.33 13.40
N LEU A 82 -7.78 3.42 12.48
CA LEU A 82 -6.45 3.21 11.94
C LEU A 82 -6.17 4.22 10.83
N TRP A 83 -5.51 5.31 11.17
CA TRP A 83 -5.06 6.34 10.25
C TRP A 83 -3.58 6.13 9.93
N GLY A 84 -3.29 5.53 8.78
CA GLY A 84 -1.92 5.38 8.30
C GLY A 84 -1.35 6.70 7.78
N TRP A 85 -0.05 6.93 8.01
CA TRP A 85 0.60 8.17 7.62
C TRP A 85 0.56 8.44 6.11
N GLY A 86 0.55 7.41 5.29
CA GLY A 86 0.49 7.56 3.83
C GLY A 86 -0.81 8.18 3.31
N PHE A 87 -1.86 8.26 4.13
CA PHE A 87 -3.07 9.01 3.78
C PHE A 87 -2.81 10.52 3.73
N PHE A 88 -1.94 11.02 4.59
CA PHE A 88 -1.66 12.45 4.73
C PHE A 88 -0.51 12.91 3.83
N GLU A 89 0.22 12.00 3.20
CA GLU A 89 1.44 12.30 2.46
C GLU A 89 1.20 13.27 1.31
N HIS A 90 0.06 13.19 0.62
CA HIS A 90 -0.30 14.08 -0.48
C HIS A 90 -0.34 15.55 -0.06
N MET A 91 -0.59 15.86 1.22
CA MET A 91 -0.67 17.22 1.74
C MET A 91 0.68 17.95 1.74
N PHE A 92 1.80 17.23 1.60
CA PHE A 92 3.15 17.76 1.60
C PHE A 92 3.71 17.99 0.19
N PHE A 93 2.95 17.68 -0.85
CA PHE A 93 3.38 17.79 -2.24
C PHE A 93 2.45 18.69 -3.06
N ASP A 94 3.04 19.39 -4.04
CA ASP A 94 2.27 20.11 -5.06
C ASP A 94 1.75 19.09 -6.08
N GLU A 95 0.47 18.82 -6.02
CA GLU A 95 -0.21 17.83 -6.88
C GLU A 95 -0.14 18.16 -8.39
N ASN A 96 0.23 19.40 -8.75
CA ASN A 96 0.47 19.77 -10.13
C ASN A 96 1.85 19.32 -10.63
N LYS A 97 2.74 18.92 -9.72
CA LYS A 97 4.11 18.49 -10.03
C LYS A 97 4.34 16.99 -9.80
N ILE A 98 3.71 16.43 -8.77
CA ILE A 98 3.83 15.02 -8.42
C ILE A 98 2.53 14.53 -7.80
N THR A 99 2.09 13.34 -8.16
CA THR A 99 0.90 12.71 -7.56
C THR A 99 1.34 11.68 -6.55
N VAL A 100 0.77 11.71 -5.34
CA VAL A 100 0.99 10.66 -4.33
C VAL A 100 -0.05 9.56 -4.51
N GLU A 101 0.41 8.32 -4.63
CA GLU A 101 -0.45 7.15 -4.80
C GLU A 101 -0.18 6.11 -3.72
N ASN A 102 -1.12 5.95 -2.79
CA ASN A 102 -0.98 5.02 -1.68
C ASN A 102 -1.33 3.59 -2.11
N GLN A 103 -0.31 2.79 -2.38
CA GLN A 103 -0.39 1.38 -2.76
C GLN A 103 -0.22 0.42 -1.56
N ALA A 104 -0.18 0.94 -0.33
CA ALA A 104 -0.05 0.12 0.85
C ALA A 104 -1.28 -0.80 1.05
N LEU A 105 -1.05 -1.97 1.64
CA LEU A 105 -2.10 -2.90 2.04
C LEU A 105 -1.86 -3.42 3.45
N GLY A 106 -2.89 -3.36 4.30
CA GLY A 106 -2.82 -3.84 5.68
C GLY A 106 -2.48 -5.33 5.74
N GLY A 107 -1.63 -5.71 6.71
CA GLY A 107 -1.26 -7.11 6.92
C GLY A 107 -0.12 -7.65 6.04
N THR A 108 0.32 -6.93 5.02
CA THR A 108 1.43 -7.36 4.16
C THR A 108 2.79 -7.29 4.85
N SER A 109 3.68 -8.18 4.45
CA SER A 109 5.10 -8.21 4.77
C SER A 109 5.93 -7.87 3.53
N SER A 110 7.26 -7.82 3.65
CA SER A 110 8.15 -7.69 2.49
C SER A 110 7.91 -8.79 1.47
N ARG A 111 7.80 -10.04 1.94
CA ARG A 111 7.51 -11.22 1.13
C ARG A 111 6.17 -11.10 0.41
N THR A 112 5.08 -10.93 1.16
CA THR A 112 3.73 -10.98 0.57
C THR A 112 3.44 -9.78 -0.31
N TYR A 113 4.00 -8.61 0.01
CA TYR A 113 3.89 -7.46 -0.88
C TYR A 113 4.64 -7.71 -2.19
N TYR A 114 5.87 -8.22 -2.10
CA TYR A 114 6.68 -8.53 -3.29
C TYR A 114 6.00 -9.58 -4.17
N THR A 115 5.52 -10.66 -3.56
CA THR A 115 4.96 -11.81 -4.29
C THR A 115 3.63 -11.49 -4.97
N HIS A 116 2.77 -10.68 -4.32
CA HIS A 116 1.38 -10.53 -4.76
C HIS A 116 1.02 -9.15 -5.33
N LEU A 117 1.77 -8.09 -4.98
CA LEU A 117 1.37 -6.72 -5.29
C LEU A 117 2.41 -5.94 -6.08
N TRP A 118 3.68 -6.26 -5.86
CA TRP A 118 4.78 -5.48 -6.42
C TRP A 118 4.83 -5.50 -7.94
N ALA A 119 4.50 -6.63 -8.56
CA ALA A 119 4.54 -6.76 -10.01
C ALA A 119 3.68 -5.71 -10.73
N ASP A 120 2.51 -5.37 -10.18
CA ASP A 120 1.61 -4.37 -10.75
C ASP A 120 2.15 -2.95 -10.53
N VAL A 121 2.67 -2.64 -9.35
CA VAL A 121 3.33 -1.36 -9.09
C VAL A 121 4.52 -1.18 -10.01
N ARG A 122 5.41 -2.17 -10.09
CA ARG A 122 6.59 -2.16 -10.96
C ARG A 122 6.23 -1.92 -12.43
N LYS A 123 5.18 -2.57 -12.91
CA LYS A 123 4.68 -2.40 -14.29
C LYS A 123 4.19 -0.97 -14.58
N ALA A 124 3.70 -0.28 -13.55
CA ALA A 124 3.21 1.09 -13.66
C ALA A 124 4.31 2.16 -13.54
N LEU A 125 5.50 1.78 -13.04
CA LEU A 125 6.63 2.70 -12.88
C LEU A 125 7.09 3.27 -14.24
N LYS A 126 7.42 4.55 -14.21
CA LYS A 126 8.05 5.28 -15.32
C LYS A 126 9.31 5.98 -14.86
N PRO A 127 10.24 6.30 -15.75
CA PRO A 127 11.41 7.11 -15.41
C PRO A 127 10.99 8.43 -14.74
N GLY A 128 11.65 8.73 -13.60
CA GLY A 128 11.37 9.90 -12.78
C GLY A 128 10.33 9.70 -11.69
N ASP A 129 9.65 8.55 -11.64
CA ASP A 129 8.78 8.19 -10.51
C ASP A 129 9.58 7.97 -9.21
N TRP A 130 8.85 7.98 -8.11
CA TRP A 130 9.38 7.71 -6.78
C TRP A 130 8.65 6.56 -6.12
N VAL A 131 9.39 5.79 -5.33
CA VAL A 131 8.83 4.70 -4.53
C VAL A 131 9.33 4.85 -3.09
N ILE A 132 8.42 4.86 -2.12
CA ILE A 132 8.76 4.71 -0.71
C ILE A 132 8.32 3.32 -0.28
N VAL A 133 9.24 2.54 0.30
CA VAL A 133 8.95 1.21 0.84
C VAL A 133 9.09 1.21 2.35
N GLU A 134 8.01 0.84 3.07
CA GLU A 134 8.01 0.61 4.52
C GLU A 134 7.36 -0.73 4.85
N LEU A 135 8.16 -1.78 5.00
CA LEU A 135 7.74 -3.15 5.30
C LEU A 135 8.61 -3.73 6.43
N GLY A 136 8.15 -4.79 7.10
CA GLY A 136 8.91 -5.47 8.16
C GLY A 136 8.12 -5.81 9.42
N HIS A 137 7.05 -5.07 9.79
CA HIS A 137 6.27 -5.38 10.99
C HIS A 137 5.58 -6.74 10.96
N ASN A 138 5.31 -7.26 9.77
CA ASN A 138 4.58 -8.49 9.56
C ASN A 138 5.47 -9.65 9.08
N ASP A 139 6.77 -9.46 9.08
CA ASP A 139 7.76 -10.38 8.53
C ASP A 139 8.15 -11.49 9.48
N ASN A 140 7.59 -11.52 10.69
CA ASN A 140 7.77 -12.58 11.66
C ASN A 140 6.68 -13.65 11.57
N GLY A 141 7.02 -14.86 12.01
CA GLY A 141 6.07 -15.99 12.13
C GLY A 141 6.47 -17.21 11.31
N PRO A 142 5.57 -18.17 11.12
CA PRO A 142 5.80 -19.32 10.27
C PRO A 142 5.96 -18.94 8.81
N TYR A 143 6.79 -19.71 8.09
CA TYR A 143 6.98 -19.53 6.65
C TYR A 143 5.92 -20.24 5.81
N ASP A 144 5.34 -21.32 6.34
CA ASP A 144 4.56 -22.29 5.61
C ASP A 144 3.11 -22.48 6.11
N SER A 145 2.70 -21.70 7.11
CA SER A 145 1.39 -21.87 7.75
C SER A 145 0.81 -20.57 8.27
N GLY A 146 -0.47 -20.60 8.61
CA GLY A 146 -1.22 -19.44 9.06
C GLY A 146 -1.25 -18.38 7.96
N ARG A 147 -0.79 -17.16 8.27
CA ARG A 147 -0.69 -16.11 7.24
C ARG A 147 0.47 -16.30 6.27
N ALA A 148 1.38 -17.23 6.52
CA ALA A 148 2.53 -17.59 5.69
C ALA A 148 3.27 -16.38 5.09
N ARG A 149 3.48 -15.33 5.90
CA ARG A 149 3.97 -14.02 5.44
C ARG A 149 5.37 -13.68 5.93
N ALA A 150 5.97 -14.53 6.75
CA ALA A 150 7.31 -14.29 7.29
C ALA A 150 8.37 -14.31 6.18
N SER A 151 9.32 -13.39 6.25
CA SER A 151 10.59 -13.44 5.53
C SER A 151 11.67 -14.03 6.41
N ILE A 152 12.74 -14.57 5.83
CA ILE A 152 13.90 -15.03 6.59
C ILE A 152 14.58 -13.81 7.22
N PRO A 153 14.89 -13.81 8.53
CA PRO A 153 15.60 -12.72 9.18
C PRO A 153 16.98 -12.45 8.56
N GLY A 154 17.36 -11.18 8.48
CA GLY A 154 18.69 -10.77 8.06
C GLY A 154 18.75 -10.16 6.66
N ILE A 155 19.98 -9.85 6.26
CA ILE A 155 20.32 -9.15 5.01
C ILE A 155 21.04 -10.04 3.99
N GLY A 156 21.25 -11.32 4.30
CA GLY A 156 21.89 -12.30 3.40
C GLY A 156 21.08 -12.57 2.12
N LYS A 157 21.54 -13.52 1.33
CA LYS A 157 20.85 -14.00 0.11
C LYS A 157 20.21 -15.37 0.28
N ASP A 158 20.09 -15.84 1.53
CA ASP A 158 19.54 -17.15 1.84
C ASP A 158 18.08 -17.24 1.39
N SER A 159 17.68 -18.44 1.04
CA SER A 159 16.31 -18.75 0.64
C SER A 159 15.89 -20.13 1.14
N LEU A 160 14.58 -20.31 1.30
CA LEU A 160 13.96 -21.54 1.73
C LEU A 160 12.76 -21.88 0.83
N LYS A 161 12.73 -23.08 0.29
CA LYS A 161 11.54 -23.58 -0.43
C LYS A 161 10.54 -24.09 0.59
N VAL A 162 9.32 -23.62 0.50
CA VAL A 162 8.21 -24.03 1.37
C VAL A 162 7.01 -24.50 0.55
N THR A 163 6.17 -25.31 1.17
CA THR A 163 4.82 -25.59 0.65
C THR A 163 3.84 -25.07 1.70
N ILE A 164 3.00 -24.13 1.31
CA ILE A 164 2.00 -23.53 2.22
C ILE A 164 0.99 -24.60 2.60
N LYS A 165 0.84 -24.86 3.89
CA LYS A 165 0.02 -25.97 4.42
C LYS A 165 -1.46 -25.82 4.08
N GLU A 166 -1.96 -24.60 4.12
CA GLU A 166 -3.37 -24.30 3.88
C GLU A 166 -3.77 -24.37 2.41
N THR A 167 -2.84 -24.16 1.48
CA THR A 167 -3.13 -24.03 0.05
C THR A 167 -2.41 -25.01 -0.84
N GLY A 168 -1.35 -25.67 -0.33
CA GLY A 168 -0.46 -26.52 -1.14
C GLY A 168 0.45 -25.75 -2.11
N VAL A 169 0.41 -24.43 -2.11
CA VAL A 169 1.24 -23.59 -2.99
C VAL A 169 2.71 -23.72 -2.62
N LYS A 170 3.56 -23.96 -3.61
CA LYS A 170 5.02 -23.99 -3.46
C LYS A 170 5.59 -22.61 -3.69
N GLU A 171 6.40 -22.13 -2.76
CA GLU A 171 7.00 -20.80 -2.80
C GLU A 171 8.46 -20.83 -2.34
N THR A 172 9.27 -19.88 -2.82
CA THR A 172 10.61 -19.63 -2.31
C THR A 172 10.57 -18.37 -1.44
N VAL A 173 10.87 -18.55 -0.16
CA VAL A 173 10.99 -17.47 0.81
C VAL A 173 12.44 -16.99 0.83
N TYR A 174 12.64 -15.68 0.78
CA TYR A 174 13.96 -15.04 0.83
C TYR A 174 14.15 -14.30 2.15
N THR A 175 15.37 -13.83 2.38
CA THR A 175 15.63 -12.92 3.49
C THR A 175 14.91 -11.58 3.27
N TYR A 176 14.66 -10.88 4.38
CA TYR A 176 14.14 -9.51 4.34
C TYR A 176 15.01 -8.59 3.47
N GLY A 177 16.33 -8.64 3.65
CA GLY A 177 17.25 -7.83 2.86
C GLY A 177 17.24 -8.18 1.38
N GLU A 178 16.99 -9.45 1.02
CA GLU A 178 16.86 -9.84 -0.38
C GLU A 178 15.59 -9.24 -1.02
N TYR A 179 14.46 -9.22 -0.29
CA TYR A 179 13.27 -8.52 -0.78
C TYR A 179 13.52 -7.01 -0.94
N MET A 180 14.22 -6.39 0.03
CA MET A 180 14.56 -4.95 -0.09
C MET A 180 15.46 -4.67 -1.29
N ARG A 181 16.49 -5.51 -1.53
CA ARG A 181 17.34 -5.37 -2.74
C ARG A 181 16.54 -5.47 -4.02
N ARG A 182 15.61 -6.41 -4.12
CA ARG A 182 14.75 -6.57 -5.31
C ARG A 182 13.88 -5.34 -5.56
N PHE A 183 13.26 -4.78 -4.53
CA PHE A 183 12.55 -3.50 -4.66
C PHE A 183 13.48 -2.40 -5.20
N VAL A 184 14.70 -2.31 -4.69
CA VAL A 184 15.68 -1.30 -5.11
C VAL A 184 16.11 -1.52 -6.56
N GLU A 185 16.53 -2.72 -6.90
CA GLU A 185 17.04 -3.04 -8.24
C GLU A 185 15.97 -2.87 -9.31
N GLU A 186 14.77 -3.35 -9.05
CA GLU A 186 13.67 -3.29 -10.00
C GLU A 186 13.10 -1.86 -10.16
N SER A 187 13.06 -1.06 -9.10
CA SER A 187 12.71 0.36 -9.20
C SER A 187 13.74 1.13 -10.04
N LYS A 188 15.02 0.93 -9.76
CA LYS A 188 16.10 1.56 -10.53
C LYS A 188 16.10 1.12 -12.00
N ALA A 189 15.83 -0.15 -12.27
CA ALA A 189 15.72 -0.66 -13.64
C ALA A 189 14.57 -0.02 -14.42
N ALA A 190 13.51 0.40 -13.73
CA ALA A 190 12.41 1.16 -14.31
C ALA A 190 12.71 2.67 -14.44
N GLY A 191 13.89 3.15 -14.03
CA GLY A 191 14.26 4.56 -14.00
C GLY A 191 13.61 5.35 -12.86
N ALA A 192 13.05 4.68 -11.87
CA ALA A 192 12.44 5.29 -10.70
C ALA A 192 13.45 5.47 -9.56
N HIS A 193 13.18 6.47 -8.72
CA HIS A 193 13.89 6.69 -7.47
C HIS A 193 13.23 5.85 -6.36
N ILE A 194 14.03 5.33 -5.41
CA ILE A 194 13.49 4.55 -4.31
C ILE A 194 14.09 4.99 -2.97
N ILE A 195 13.24 5.01 -1.94
CA ILE A 195 13.60 5.29 -0.55
C ILE A 195 13.08 4.13 0.30
N LEU A 196 13.98 3.48 1.04
CA LEU A 196 13.60 2.51 2.05
C LEU A 196 13.43 3.21 3.39
N PHE A 197 12.25 3.06 3.99
CA PHE A 197 11.98 3.55 5.33
C PHE A 197 12.22 2.46 6.37
N SER A 198 12.77 2.86 7.51
CA SER A 198 12.71 2.03 8.71
C SER A 198 11.26 1.95 9.22
N LEU A 199 11.02 1.04 10.18
CA LEU A 199 9.67 0.81 10.68
C LEU A 199 9.13 2.00 11.48
N THR A 200 7.88 2.37 11.23
CA THR A 200 7.10 3.25 12.10
C THR A 200 7.08 2.69 13.51
N PRO A 201 7.40 3.48 14.55
CA PRO A 201 7.27 3.03 15.93
C PRO A 201 5.82 2.60 16.23
N ARG A 202 5.67 1.58 17.04
CA ARG A 202 4.36 1.21 17.63
C ARG A 202 4.06 2.13 18.81
N ASP A 203 2.81 2.20 19.21
CA ASP A 203 2.39 2.86 20.46
C ASP A 203 2.86 2.03 21.67
N ALA A 204 4.16 2.02 21.89
CA ALA A 204 4.83 1.37 23.00
C ALA A 204 5.76 2.37 23.67
N TRP A 205 5.53 2.58 24.95
CA TRP A 205 6.24 3.57 25.76
C TRP A 205 7.08 2.90 26.84
N LYS A 206 8.26 3.42 27.05
CA LYS A 206 9.16 3.05 28.15
C LYS A 206 9.82 4.32 28.68
N ASP A 207 9.74 4.53 30.00
CA ASP A 207 10.33 5.69 30.68
C ASP A 207 9.92 7.04 30.03
N GLY A 208 8.63 7.17 29.68
CA GLY A 208 8.06 8.37 29.05
C GLY A 208 8.50 8.62 27.61
N LYS A 209 9.17 7.67 26.96
CA LYS A 209 9.64 7.76 25.58
C LYS A 209 9.06 6.64 24.72
N ILE A 210 8.74 6.97 23.47
CA ILE A 210 8.31 5.97 22.50
C ILE A 210 9.45 4.98 22.21
N VAL A 211 9.14 3.70 22.23
CA VAL A 211 10.11 2.64 21.90
C VAL A 211 10.34 2.63 20.38
N ARG A 212 11.51 3.06 19.95
CA ARG A 212 11.89 3.01 18.53
C ARG A 212 12.23 1.60 18.11
N VAL A 213 11.73 1.21 16.94
CA VAL A 213 12.05 -0.09 16.31
C VAL A 213 13.36 0.03 15.52
N ASN A 214 14.47 0.11 16.25
CA ASN A 214 15.81 0.26 15.70
C ASN A 214 16.63 -1.05 15.72
N LYS A 215 15.97 -2.19 15.90
CA LYS A 215 16.54 -3.55 15.89
C LYS A 215 15.85 -4.35 14.78
N THR A 216 16.48 -5.47 14.38
CA THR A 216 15.91 -6.41 13.40
C THR A 216 15.49 -5.71 12.08
N PHE A 217 14.27 -5.92 11.62
CA PHE A 217 13.77 -5.39 10.34
C PHE A 217 13.92 -3.86 10.18
N GLY A 218 13.77 -3.09 11.26
CA GLY A 218 13.98 -1.63 11.22
C GLY A 218 15.46 -1.25 11.05
N LEU A 219 16.39 -2.07 11.55
CA LEU A 219 17.82 -1.89 11.32
C LEU A 219 18.24 -2.36 9.92
N TRP A 220 17.67 -3.47 9.47
CA TRP A 220 18.00 -4.07 8.17
C TRP A 220 17.49 -3.28 6.97
N ALA A 221 16.57 -2.34 7.17
CA ALA A 221 16.13 -1.42 6.13
C ALA A 221 17.13 -0.28 5.83
N LYS A 222 18.16 -0.11 6.68
CA LYS A 222 19.25 0.86 6.52
C LYS A 222 20.37 0.29 5.66
#